data_6907022437f2f3cff5dda87c7492802b
#
_entry.id   6907022437f2f3cff5dda87c7492802b
#
_cell.length_a   1.000
_cell.length_b   1.000
_cell.length_c   1.000
_cell.angle_alpha   90.00
_cell.angle_beta   90.00
_cell.angle_gamma   90.00
#
_symmetry.space_group_name_H-M   'P 1'
#
loop_
_entity.id
_entity.type
_entity.pdbx_description
1 polymer ?
#
loop_
_entity_poly.entity_id
_entity_poly.type
_entity_poly.pdbx_seq_one_letter_code
_entity_poly.pdbx_strand_id
1 'polypeptide(L)'
;MESKYDINLEQLAEQYPDATKQLLELTEALEAKTLQREGYDNFIRYIKHMWPDFVEGEHHKIFAEKLERVARGELKRLIVNMPPRHTKSEFASTFFPSWVLGRNPKLKVMQITHTAELAFRFGRKVRDIIDSEEYQSVFPGVRLKADSKSAGRWETNGGGEAFYSGIGGAVTGRGADLLVLDDIHSEQDALSLTALDNAWDYYSSGPRQRLQPGGAIVIVMTRWSTKDLTGRLLSRQVEEHADQWEVVEFP
;
A
#
# COMPACT_ATOMS: atom_id res chain seq x y z
N MET A 1 47.26 18.87 16.44
CA MET A 1 47.47 17.46 16.77
C MET A 1 46.91 16.67 15.58
N GLU A 2 47.77 16.41 14.61
CA GLU A 2 47.41 15.60 13.43
C GLU A 2 47.16 14.16 13.89
N SER A 3 46.06 13.59 13.42
CA SER A 3 45.64 12.22 13.71
C SER A 3 46.75 11.26 13.29
N LYS A 4 47.27 10.51 14.23
CA LYS A 4 48.41 9.61 14.08
C LYS A 4 48.04 8.28 13.42
N TYR A 5 46.84 8.16 12.79
CA TYR A 5 46.34 6.97 12.15
C TYR A 5 45.61 7.32 10.85
N ASP A 6 46.33 7.85 9.85
CA ASP A 6 45.86 7.73 8.47
C ASP A 6 46.08 6.27 8.03
N ILE A 7 45.08 5.47 8.27
CA ILE A 7 45.06 4.08 7.79
C ILE A 7 44.83 4.14 6.29
N ASN A 8 45.84 3.83 5.51
CA ASN A 8 45.69 3.67 4.07
C ASN A 8 44.98 2.36 3.78
N LEU A 9 43.68 2.44 3.52
CA LEU A 9 42.80 1.27 3.27
C LEU A 9 43.27 0.46 2.04
N GLU A 10 43.87 1.11 1.03
CA GLU A 10 44.40 0.43 -0.16
C GLU A 10 45.60 -0.44 0.19
N GLN A 11 46.51 0.05 1.02
CA GLN A 11 47.67 -0.73 1.49
C GLN A 11 47.26 -1.90 2.37
N LEU A 12 46.21 -1.72 3.22
CA LEU A 12 45.66 -2.83 3.99
C LEU A 12 45.02 -3.89 3.12
N ALA A 13 44.29 -3.49 2.06
CA ALA A 13 43.68 -4.42 1.13
C ALA A 13 44.72 -5.26 0.38
N GLU A 14 45.84 -4.66 -0.01
CA GLU A 14 46.98 -5.38 -0.64
C GLU A 14 47.67 -6.33 0.34
N GLN A 15 47.83 -5.91 1.58
CA GLN A 15 48.53 -6.69 2.60
C GLN A 15 47.69 -7.86 3.14
N TYR A 16 46.38 -7.71 3.19
CA TYR A 16 45.44 -8.69 3.77
C TYR A 16 44.24 -8.98 2.84
N PRO A 17 44.42 -9.50 1.64
CA PRO A 17 43.36 -9.62 0.63
C PRO A 17 42.18 -10.49 1.10
N ASP A 18 42.42 -11.59 1.81
CA ASP A 18 41.38 -12.47 2.30
C ASP A 18 40.55 -11.81 3.41
N ALA A 19 41.17 -11.08 4.33
CA ALA A 19 40.47 -10.35 5.38
C ALA A 19 39.66 -9.19 4.79
N THR A 20 40.16 -8.49 3.78
CA THR A 20 39.46 -7.43 3.08
C THR A 20 38.23 -7.97 2.36
N LYS A 21 38.37 -9.12 1.67
CA LYS A 21 37.23 -9.78 1.01
C LYS A 21 36.15 -10.18 2.01
N GLN A 22 36.55 -10.79 3.14
CA GLN A 22 35.58 -11.15 4.19
C GLN A 22 34.89 -9.93 4.80
N LEU A 23 35.62 -8.83 5.01
CA LEU A 23 35.05 -7.60 5.52
C LEU A 23 34.02 -7.01 4.53
N LEU A 24 34.32 -7.02 3.25
CA LEU A 24 33.44 -6.54 2.19
C LEU A 24 32.14 -7.37 2.17
N GLU A 25 32.25 -8.70 2.16
CA GLU A 25 31.12 -9.62 2.18
C GLU A 25 30.23 -9.41 3.43
N LEU A 26 30.84 -9.18 4.60
CA LEU A 26 30.12 -8.90 5.84
C LEU A 26 29.42 -7.54 5.80
N THR A 27 30.07 -6.53 5.22
CA THR A 27 29.48 -5.19 5.06
C THR A 27 28.27 -5.24 4.12
N GLU A 28 28.40 -5.87 2.97
CA GLU A 28 27.29 -6.08 2.02
C GLU A 28 26.13 -6.86 2.67
N ALA A 29 26.43 -7.91 3.41
CA ALA A 29 25.41 -8.68 4.12
C ALA A 29 24.70 -7.86 5.22
N LEU A 30 25.43 -6.98 5.91
CA LEU A 30 24.88 -6.08 6.93
C LEU A 30 23.99 -5.01 6.30
N GLU A 31 24.44 -4.41 5.21
CA GLU A 31 23.66 -3.42 4.44
C GLU A 31 22.37 -4.04 3.92
N ALA A 32 22.43 -5.24 3.33
CA ALA A 32 21.25 -5.96 2.85
C ALA A 32 20.26 -6.26 3.99
N LYS A 33 20.73 -6.70 5.16
CA LYS A 33 19.88 -6.93 6.33
C LYS A 33 19.27 -5.64 6.89
N THR A 34 20.03 -4.56 6.87
CA THR A 34 19.57 -3.24 7.33
C THR A 34 18.45 -2.74 6.42
N LEU A 35 18.67 -2.81 5.10
CA LEU A 35 17.66 -2.46 4.11
C LEU A 35 16.39 -3.30 4.27
N GLN A 36 16.54 -4.61 4.41
CA GLN A 36 15.43 -5.53 4.64
C GLN A 36 14.63 -5.14 5.88
N ARG A 37 15.29 -4.90 6.99
CA ARG A 37 14.64 -4.51 8.25
C ARG A 37 13.95 -3.16 8.13
N GLU A 38 14.65 -2.15 7.62
CA GLU A 38 14.10 -0.80 7.47
C GLU A 38 12.89 -0.78 6.53
N GLY A 39 12.97 -1.46 5.38
CA GLY A 39 11.86 -1.55 4.44
C GLY A 39 10.69 -2.38 4.97
N TYR A 40 10.96 -3.40 5.79
CA TYR A 40 9.91 -4.19 6.45
C TYR A 40 9.17 -3.38 7.53
N ASP A 41 9.88 -2.62 8.36
CA ASP A 41 9.34 -1.95 9.53
C ASP A 41 8.76 -0.56 9.22
N ASN A 42 9.27 0.13 8.20
CA ASN A 42 8.92 1.51 7.89
C ASN A 42 8.45 1.68 6.44
N PHE A 43 7.24 2.16 6.27
CA PHE A 43 6.61 2.28 4.95
C PHE A 43 7.28 3.35 4.06
N ILE A 44 7.73 4.48 4.63
CA ILE A 44 8.48 5.50 3.87
C ILE A 44 9.83 4.96 3.39
N ARG A 45 10.54 4.19 4.22
CA ARG A 45 11.80 3.55 3.82
C ARG A 45 11.59 2.56 2.69
N TYR A 46 10.52 1.78 2.76
CA TYR A 46 10.11 0.89 1.68
C TYR A 46 9.83 1.68 0.39
N ILE A 47 9.05 2.76 0.44
CA ILE A 47 8.77 3.58 -0.74
C ILE A 47 10.05 4.16 -1.34
N LYS A 48 10.95 4.71 -0.53
CA LYS A 48 12.23 5.26 -1.02
C LYS A 48 13.12 4.22 -1.70
N HIS A 49 13.06 2.99 -1.21
CA HIS A 49 13.78 1.89 -1.85
C HIS A 49 13.15 1.50 -3.19
N MET A 50 11.82 1.39 -3.24
CA MET A 50 11.09 1.02 -4.46
C MET A 50 10.98 2.15 -5.49
N TRP A 51 11.14 3.39 -5.05
CA TRP A 51 11.02 4.59 -5.88
C TRP A 51 12.12 5.60 -5.50
N PRO A 52 13.34 5.45 -6.08
CA PRO A 52 14.50 6.30 -5.73
C PRO A 52 14.27 7.80 -5.93
N ASP A 53 13.49 8.18 -6.96
CA ASP A 53 13.17 9.58 -7.26
C ASP A 53 12.05 10.17 -6.38
N PHE A 54 11.58 9.43 -5.38
CA PHE A 54 10.51 9.88 -4.50
C PHE A 54 10.98 11.06 -3.62
N VAL A 55 10.29 12.19 -3.78
CA VAL A 55 10.49 13.38 -2.95
C VAL A 55 9.50 13.38 -1.79
N GLU A 56 10.02 13.18 -0.59
CA GLU A 56 9.22 13.15 0.63
C GLU A 56 8.76 14.55 1.04
N GLY A 57 7.46 14.68 1.29
CA GLY A 57 6.85 15.85 1.92
C GLY A 57 6.21 15.49 3.26
N GLU A 58 5.78 16.48 4.04
CA GLU A 58 5.20 16.26 5.38
C GLU A 58 3.88 15.47 5.31
N HIS A 59 3.05 15.72 4.30
CA HIS A 59 1.82 14.95 4.06
C HIS A 59 2.08 13.46 3.84
N HIS A 60 3.22 13.10 3.23
CA HIS A 60 3.61 11.71 3.04
C HIS A 60 3.90 11.01 4.37
N LYS A 61 4.57 11.69 5.30
CA LYS A 61 4.88 11.13 6.64
C LYS A 61 3.61 10.87 7.44
N ILE A 62 2.70 11.85 7.44
CA ILE A 62 1.40 11.72 8.12
C ILE A 62 0.62 10.56 7.52
N PHE A 63 0.54 10.48 6.19
CA PHE A 63 -0.21 9.41 5.53
C PHE A 63 0.44 8.03 5.77
N ALA A 64 1.76 7.93 5.67
CA ALA A 64 2.48 6.69 5.93
C ALA A 64 2.27 6.19 7.37
N GLU A 65 2.32 7.07 8.37
CA GLU A 65 2.04 6.72 9.77
C GLU A 65 0.66 6.08 9.94
N LYS A 66 -0.38 6.62 9.27
CA LYS A 66 -1.73 6.04 9.30
C LYS A 66 -1.79 4.68 8.64
N LEU A 67 -1.15 4.53 7.47
CA LEU A 67 -1.10 3.24 6.77
C LEU A 67 -0.30 2.19 7.56
N GLU A 68 0.77 2.58 8.22
CA GLU A 68 1.51 1.69 9.13
C GLU A 68 0.63 1.19 10.29
N ARG A 69 -0.19 2.07 10.90
CA ARG A 69 -1.16 1.68 11.94
C ARG A 69 -2.22 0.72 11.39
N VAL A 70 -2.66 0.92 10.15
CA VAL A 70 -3.55 -0.04 9.47
C VAL A 70 -2.86 -1.39 9.32
N ALA A 71 -1.62 -1.42 8.84
CA ALA A 71 -0.86 -2.66 8.65
C ALA A 71 -0.59 -3.41 9.96
N ARG A 72 -0.40 -2.69 11.08
CA ARG A 72 -0.27 -3.29 12.42
C ARG A 72 -1.60 -3.70 13.05
N GLY A 73 -2.73 -3.38 12.40
CA GLY A 73 -4.06 -3.70 12.90
C GLY A 73 -4.59 -2.79 14.01
N GLU A 74 -3.91 -1.69 14.27
CA GLU A 74 -4.26 -0.67 15.26
C GLU A 74 -5.37 0.26 14.76
N LEU A 75 -5.45 0.47 13.45
CA LEU A 75 -6.42 1.30 12.77
C LEU A 75 -7.20 0.47 11.74
N LYS A 76 -8.51 0.42 11.85
CA LYS A 76 -9.37 -0.42 11.00
C LYS A 76 -10.17 0.36 9.97
N ARG A 77 -10.34 1.66 10.17
CA ARG A 77 -11.17 2.53 9.33
C ARG A 77 -10.44 3.84 9.12
N LEU A 78 -9.86 4.00 7.95
CA LEU A 78 -9.09 5.18 7.57
C LEU A 78 -9.71 5.86 6.34
N ILE A 79 -9.96 7.15 6.45
CA ILE A 79 -10.30 8.02 5.33
C ILE A 79 -9.19 9.05 5.16
N VAL A 80 -8.68 9.18 3.93
CA VAL A 80 -7.70 10.20 3.57
C VAL A 80 -8.25 11.03 2.41
N ASN A 81 -8.56 12.28 2.68
CA ASN A 81 -9.00 13.23 1.69
C ASN A 81 -7.80 14.06 1.25
N MET A 82 -7.45 13.99 -0.02
CA MET A 82 -6.26 14.63 -0.56
C MET A 82 -6.51 15.12 -1.99
N PRO A 83 -6.03 16.31 -2.36
CA PRO A 83 -6.16 16.80 -3.73
C PRO A 83 -5.51 15.88 -4.76
N PRO A 84 -5.89 16.00 -6.04
CA PRO A 84 -5.22 15.28 -7.12
C PRO A 84 -3.72 15.61 -7.20
N ARG A 85 -2.91 14.69 -7.72
CA ARG A 85 -1.45 14.83 -7.95
C ARG A 85 -0.58 14.96 -6.69
N HIS A 86 -1.09 14.57 -5.53
CA HIS A 86 -0.32 14.50 -4.28
C HIS A 86 0.04 13.06 -3.89
N THR A 87 0.18 12.17 -4.87
CA THR A 87 0.62 10.78 -4.72
C THR A 87 -0.28 9.86 -3.88
N LYS A 88 -1.51 10.28 -3.55
CA LYS A 88 -2.43 9.48 -2.71
C LYS A 88 -2.63 8.05 -3.22
N SER A 89 -2.85 7.89 -4.54
CA SER A 89 -3.07 6.58 -5.16
C SER A 89 -1.80 5.75 -5.24
N GLU A 90 -0.62 6.38 -5.44
CA GLU A 90 0.64 5.63 -5.39
C GLU A 90 0.88 5.05 -3.99
N PHE A 91 0.58 5.80 -2.94
CA PHE A 91 0.68 5.32 -1.56
C PHE A 91 -0.34 4.22 -1.28
N ALA A 92 -1.65 4.51 -1.43
CA ALA A 92 -2.72 3.61 -1.01
C ALA A 92 -2.96 2.44 -1.94
N SER A 93 -2.76 2.63 -3.26
CA SER A 93 -3.19 1.68 -4.29
C SER A 93 -2.05 0.95 -4.99
N THR A 94 -0.80 1.40 -4.77
CA THR A 94 0.39 0.77 -5.36
C THR A 94 1.33 0.25 -4.26
N PHE A 95 1.93 1.13 -3.47
CA PHE A 95 2.95 0.72 -2.49
C PHE A 95 2.35 0.05 -1.25
N PHE A 96 1.22 0.50 -0.73
CA PHE A 96 0.64 -0.08 0.46
C PHE A 96 0.17 -1.53 0.28
N PRO A 97 -0.54 -1.90 -0.80
CA PRO A 97 -0.89 -3.29 -1.07
C PRO A 97 0.33 -4.20 -1.21
N SER A 98 1.38 -3.76 -1.92
CA SER A 98 2.62 -4.55 -2.05
C SER A 98 3.32 -4.73 -0.71
N TRP A 99 3.40 -3.69 0.10
CA TRP A 99 4.05 -3.72 1.40
C TRP A 99 3.35 -4.64 2.41
N VAL A 100 2.02 -4.55 2.52
CA VAL A 100 1.27 -5.42 3.44
C VAL A 100 1.32 -6.89 3.03
N LEU A 101 1.33 -7.18 1.72
CA LEU A 101 1.50 -8.54 1.19
C LEU A 101 2.93 -9.06 1.41
N GLY A 102 3.93 -8.20 1.39
CA GLY A 102 5.29 -8.55 1.77
C GLY A 102 5.41 -8.94 3.24
N ARG A 103 4.75 -8.20 4.12
CA ARG A 103 4.72 -8.48 5.57
C ARG A 103 3.87 -9.69 5.93
N ASN A 104 2.79 -9.90 5.20
CA ASN A 104 1.92 -11.07 5.38
C ASN A 104 1.38 -11.56 4.04
N PRO A 105 2.06 -12.52 3.40
CA PRO A 105 1.69 -13.04 2.09
C PRO A 105 0.42 -13.90 2.07
N LYS A 106 -0.30 -13.99 3.20
CA LYS A 106 -1.61 -14.67 3.29
C LYS A 106 -2.80 -13.72 3.19
N LEU A 107 -2.55 -12.41 3.27
CA LEU A 107 -3.62 -11.40 3.25
C LEU A 107 -4.38 -11.41 1.93
N LYS A 108 -5.67 -11.14 2.03
CA LYS A 108 -6.56 -10.89 0.89
C LYS A 108 -6.79 -9.39 0.77
N VAL A 109 -6.29 -8.81 -0.30
CA VAL A 109 -6.45 -7.39 -0.61
C VAL A 109 -7.50 -7.25 -1.70
N MET A 110 -8.50 -6.42 -1.45
CA MET A 110 -9.49 -6.01 -2.43
C MET A 110 -9.33 -4.51 -2.69
N GLN A 111 -9.20 -4.14 -3.95
CA GLN A 111 -9.10 -2.74 -4.35
C GLN A 111 -10.18 -2.38 -5.36
N ILE A 112 -10.91 -1.30 -5.07
CA ILE A 112 -11.97 -0.76 -5.91
C ILE A 112 -11.61 0.67 -6.29
N THR A 113 -11.74 0.96 -7.56
CA THR A 113 -11.57 2.32 -8.10
C THR A 113 -12.79 2.72 -8.93
N HIS A 114 -12.80 3.95 -9.45
CA HIS A 114 -13.87 4.45 -10.30
C HIS A 114 -14.10 3.54 -11.53
N THR A 115 -13.05 3.08 -12.22
CA THR A 115 -13.17 2.20 -13.39
C THR A 115 -12.37 0.91 -13.24
N ALA A 116 -12.82 -0.15 -13.93
CA ALA A 116 -12.08 -1.40 -13.97
C ALA A 116 -10.70 -1.24 -14.64
N GLU A 117 -10.59 -0.39 -15.65
CA GLU A 117 -9.32 -0.12 -16.34
C GLU A 117 -8.27 0.45 -15.37
N LEU A 118 -8.67 1.45 -14.56
CA LEU A 118 -7.81 2.04 -13.55
C LEU A 118 -7.42 1.02 -12.48
N ALA A 119 -8.39 0.23 -12.00
CA ALA A 119 -8.14 -0.84 -11.05
C ALA A 119 -7.11 -1.85 -11.58
N PHE A 120 -7.27 -2.31 -12.82
CA PHE A 120 -6.34 -3.26 -13.44
C PHE A 120 -4.96 -2.65 -13.69
N ARG A 121 -4.86 -1.35 -13.92
CA ARG A 121 -3.58 -0.65 -13.99
C ARG A 121 -2.83 -0.74 -12.65
N PHE A 122 -3.50 -0.49 -11.52
CA PHE A 122 -2.92 -0.69 -10.20
C PHE A 122 -2.59 -2.16 -9.94
N GLY A 123 -3.47 -3.08 -10.30
CA GLY A 123 -3.23 -4.52 -10.15
C GLY A 123 -1.96 -4.97 -10.86
N ARG A 124 -1.70 -4.46 -12.08
CA ARG A 124 -0.45 -4.72 -12.81
C ARG A 124 0.76 -4.11 -12.10
N LYS A 125 0.68 -2.82 -11.67
CA LYS A 125 1.77 -2.15 -10.97
C LYS A 125 2.19 -2.92 -9.71
N VAL A 126 1.23 -3.29 -8.86
CA VAL A 126 1.51 -4.03 -7.62
C VAL A 126 2.10 -5.40 -7.90
N ARG A 127 1.58 -6.09 -8.92
CA ARG A 127 2.12 -7.37 -9.37
C ARG A 127 3.57 -7.25 -9.83
N ASP A 128 3.85 -6.25 -10.67
CA ASP A 128 5.18 -6.01 -11.22
C ASP A 128 6.19 -5.59 -10.13
N ILE A 129 5.73 -4.84 -9.11
CA ILE A 129 6.52 -4.56 -7.90
C ILE A 129 6.90 -5.87 -7.18
N ILE A 130 5.94 -6.75 -6.91
CA ILE A 130 6.20 -8.00 -6.18
C ILE A 130 7.19 -8.91 -6.95
N ASP A 131 7.20 -8.83 -8.27
CA ASP A 131 8.08 -9.62 -9.13
C ASP A 131 9.49 -8.97 -9.32
N SER A 132 9.73 -7.76 -8.80
CA SER A 132 11.00 -7.03 -8.94
C SER A 132 12.08 -7.50 -7.97
N GLU A 133 13.35 -7.29 -8.34
CA GLU A 133 14.51 -7.60 -7.49
C GLU A 133 14.55 -6.71 -6.25
N GLU A 134 14.19 -5.44 -6.39
CA GLU A 134 14.12 -4.48 -5.31
C GLU A 134 13.12 -4.94 -4.23
N TYR A 135 11.95 -5.41 -4.64
CA TYR A 135 10.98 -5.95 -3.69
C TYR A 135 11.49 -7.20 -2.99
N GLN A 136 12.17 -8.08 -3.73
CA GLN A 136 12.74 -9.31 -3.20
C GLN A 136 13.89 -9.06 -2.21
N SER A 137 14.57 -7.93 -2.30
CA SER A 137 15.60 -7.54 -1.33
C SER A 137 15.00 -7.19 0.03
N VAL A 138 13.75 -6.68 0.07
CA VAL A 138 13.03 -6.35 1.31
C VAL A 138 12.21 -7.55 1.82
N PHE A 139 11.55 -8.27 0.92
CA PHE A 139 10.66 -9.40 1.26
C PHE A 139 11.09 -10.69 0.59
N PRO A 140 12.26 -11.26 0.96
CA PRO A 140 12.78 -12.46 0.34
C PRO A 140 11.82 -13.64 0.55
N GLY A 141 11.48 -14.30 -0.56
CA GLY A 141 10.57 -15.45 -0.52
C GLY A 141 9.10 -15.15 -0.74
N VAL A 142 8.66 -13.90 -0.76
CA VAL A 142 7.31 -13.55 -1.21
C VAL A 142 7.31 -13.46 -2.73
N ARG A 143 6.53 -14.30 -3.41
CA ARG A 143 6.47 -14.42 -4.87
C ARG A 143 5.02 -14.45 -5.33
N LEU A 144 4.83 -14.13 -6.61
CA LEU A 144 3.58 -14.43 -7.29
C LEU A 144 3.44 -15.93 -7.52
N LYS A 145 2.24 -16.45 -7.37
CA LYS A 145 1.94 -17.82 -7.74
C LYS A 145 1.99 -17.95 -9.27
N ALA A 146 2.66 -18.97 -9.78
CA ALA A 146 3.05 -19.08 -11.18
C ALA A 146 1.87 -19.07 -12.17
N ASP A 147 0.73 -19.62 -11.77
CA ASP A 147 -0.49 -19.78 -12.57
C ASP A 147 -1.54 -18.69 -12.34
N SER A 148 -1.22 -17.65 -11.55
CA SER A 148 -2.17 -16.61 -11.13
C SER A 148 -1.65 -15.21 -11.40
N LYS A 149 -1.65 -14.77 -12.67
CA LYS A 149 -1.02 -13.52 -13.10
C LYS A 149 -1.94 -12.58 -13.91
N SER A 150 -3.27 -12.66 -13.72
CA SER A 150 -4.18 -11.75 -14.44
C SER A 150 -4.08 -10.31 -13.87
N ALA A 151 -4.41 -9.30 -14.67
CA ALA A 151 -4.35 -7.90 -14.24
C ALA A 151 -5.32 -7.56 -13.10
N GLY A 152 -6.49 -8.23 -13.09
CA GLY A 152 -7.56 -7.97 -12.11
C GLY A 152 -7.53 -8.92 -10.91
N ARG A 153 -6.72 -10.00 -10.98
CA ARG A 153 -6.62 -10.98 -9.88
C ARG A 153 -5.32 -11.77 -9.98
N TRP A 154 -4.63 -11.87 -8.88
CA TRP A 154 -3.45 -12.72 -8.74
C TRP A 154 -3.29 -13.16 -7.29
N GLU A 155 -2.47 -14.18 -7.09
CA GLU A 155 -2.22 -14.79 -5.79
C GLU A 155 -0.73 -14.77 -5.48
N THR A 156 -0.41 -14.73 -4.18
CA THR A 156 0.95 -14.92 -3.68
C THR A 156 1.21 -16.42 -3.45
N ASN A 157 2.47 -16.79 -3.40
CA ASN A 157 2.90 -18.14 -3.00
C ASN A 157 2.54 -18.48 -1.53
N GLY A 158 2.22 -17.48 -0.70
CA GLY A 158 1.74 -17.66 0.67
C GLY A 158 0.24 -17.95 0.78
N GLY A 159 -0.50 -17.90 -0.35
CA GLY A 159 -1.95 -18.13 -0.39
C GLY A 159 -2.80 -16.87 -0.18
N GLY A 160 -2.20 -15.69 -0.18
CA GLY A 160 -2.91 -14.42 -0.25
C GLY A 160 -3.43 -14.14 -1.65
N GLU A 161 -4.41 -13.25 -1.73
CA GLU A 161 -5.05 -12.84 -3.00
C GLU A 161 -5.07 -11.32 -3.10
N ALA A 162 -4.81 -10.80 -4.30
CA ALA A 162 -5.10 -9.42 -4.65
C ALA A 162 -6.17 -9.39 -5.74
N PHE A 163 -7.23 -8.66 -5.49
CA PHE A 163 -8.37 -8.51 -6.39
C PHE A 163 -8.64 -7.04 -6.66
N TYR A 164 -8.76 -6.70 -7.93
CA TYR A 164 -8.92 -5.34 -8.44
C TYR A 164 -10.19 -5.24 -9.26
N SER A 165 -11.03 -4.23 -9.00
CA SER A 165 -12.28 -4.02 -9.72
C SER A 165 -12.65 -2.53 -9.81
N GLY A 166 -13.41 -2.16 -10.82
CA GLY A 166 -14.12 -0.89 -10.83
C GLY A 166 -15.39 -0.96 -9.98
N ILE A 167 -15.93 0.21 -9.66
CA ILE A 167 -17.26 0.31 -9.02
C ILE A 167 -18.31 -0.42 -9.88
N GLY A 168 -19.26 -1.09 -9.23
CA GLY A 168 -20.25 -1.95 -9.91
C GLY A 168 -19.76 -3.34 -10.31
N GLY A 169 -18.46 -3.64 -10.18
CA GLY A 169 -17.91 -4.94 -10.51
C GLY A 169 -18.29 -6.03 -9.50
N ALA A 170 -18.37 -7.29 -9.96
CA ALA A 170 -18.77 -8.41 -9.13
C ALA A 170 -17.70 -8.77 -8.08
N VAL A 171 -18.05 -8.70 -6.80
CA VAL A 171 -17.21 -9.05 -5.65
C VAL A 171 -17.69 -10.29 -4.90
N THR A 172 -18.74 -10.96 -5.41
CA THR A 172 -19.35 -12.12 -4.78
C THR A 172 -18.37 -13.28 -4.68
N GLY A 173 -18.42 -14.02 -3.57
CA GLY A 173 -17.54 -15.16 -3.32
C GLY A 173 -16.11 -14.81 -2.91
N ARG A 174 -15.80 -13.53 -2.65
CA ARG A 174 -14.47 -13.06 -2.23
C ARG A 174 -14.49 -12.59 -0.79
N GLY A 175 -13.35 -12.71 -0.13
CA GLY A 175 -13.11 -12.10 1.18
C GLY A 175 -12.00 -11.05 1.08
N ALA A 176 -11.95 -10.10 2.01
CA ALA A 176 -10.89 -9.10 2.10
C ALA A 176 -10.46 -8.89 3.55
N ASP A 177 -9.15 -8.96 3.79
CA ASP A 177 -8.53 -8.52 5.04
C ASP A 177 -8.21 -7.02 4.99
N LEU A 178 -7.95 -6.53 3.77
CA LEU A 178 -7.76 -5.11 3.45
C LEU A 178 -8.62 -4.73 2.24
N LEU A 179 -9.52 -3.78 2.44
CA LEU A 179 -10.29 -3.14 1.37
C LEU A 179 -9.75 -1.73 1.13
N VAL A 180 -9.28 -1.46 -0.08
CA VAL A 180 -8.84 -0.13 -0.52
C VAL A 180 -9.86 0.42 -1.50
N LEU A 181 -10.37 1.61 -1.23
CA LEU A 181 -11.24 2.37 -2.13
C LEU A 181 -10.50 3.64 -2.57
N ASP A 182 -10.21 3.77 -3.85
CA ASP A 182 -9.40 4.86 -4.38
C ASP A 182 -10.17 5.61 -5.47
N ASP A 183 -10.46 6.89 -5.21
CA ASP A 183 -11.18 7.80 -6.11
C ASP A 183 -12.37 7.11 -6.81
N ILE A 184 -13.31 6.58 -6.02
CA ILE A 184 -14.47 5.83 -6.53
C ILE A 184 -15.51 6.71 -7.22
N HIS A 185 -15.38 8.02 -7.13
CA HIS A 185 -16.21 9.00 -7.83
C HIS A 185 -15.34 9.79 -8.81
N SER A 186 -15.84 9.96 -10.03
CA SER A 186 -15.31 10.95 -10.95
C SER A 186 -15.89 12.33 -10.64
N GLU A 187 -15.30 13.37 -11.24
CA GLU A 187 -15.84 14.73 -11.20
C GLU A 187 -17.28 14.79 -11.73
N GLN A 188 -17.59 14.00 -12.76
CA GLN A 188 -18.93 13.93 -13.34
C GLN A 188 -19.93 13.24 -12.42
N ASP A 189 -19.51 12.16 -11.72
CA ASP A 189 -20.37 11.46 -10.76
C ASP A 189 -20.75 12.36 -9.59
N ALA A 190 -19.85 13.26 -9.20
CA ALA A 190 -20.11 14.21 -8.12
C ALA A 190 -21.29 15.15 -8.38
N LEU A 191 -21.63 15.36 -9.64
CA LEU A 191 -22.77 16.17 -10.09
C LEU A 191 -24.08 15.38 -10.17
N SER A 192 -24.03 14.03 -10.04
CA SER A 192 -25.17 13.14 -10.17
C SER A 192 -25.51 12.46 -8.85
N LEU A 193 -26.66 12.83 -8.25
CA LEU A 193 -27.15 12.15 -7.05
C LEU A 193 -27.31 10.65 -7.27
N THR A 194 -27.80 10.24 -8.44
CA THR A 194 -27.95 8.83 -8.79
C THR A 194 -26.61 8.10 -8.82
N ALA A 195 -25.55 8.71 -9.35
CA ALA A 195 -24.21 8.11 -9.35
C ALA A 195 -23.67 7.96 -7.91
N LEU A 196 -23.87 8.98 -7.08
CA LEU A 196 -23.48 8.94 -5.67
C LEU A 196 -24.28 7.87 -4.87
N ASP A 197 -25.59 7.71 -5.16
CA ASP A 197 -26.43 6.67 -4.56
C ASP A 197 -25.97 5.28 -5.00
N ASN A 198 -25.75 5.07 -6.28
CA ASN A 198 -25.24 3.79 -6.80
C ASN A 198 -23.89 3.40 -6.18
N ALA A 199 -23.00 4.34 -5.98
CA ALA A 199 -21.72 4.11 -5.34
C ALA A 199 -21.87 3.72 -3.86
N TRP A 200 -22.77 4.37 -3.15
CA TRP A 200 -23.12 4.03 -1.78
C TRP A 200 -23.70 2.61 -1.69
N ASP A 201 -24.68 2.30 -2.53
CA ASP A 201 -25.35 1.00 -2.54
C ASP A 201 -24.36 -0.12 -2.88
N TYR A 202 -23.50 0.12 -3.88
CA TYR A 202 -22.42 -0.82 -4.22
C TYR A 202 -21.47 -1.06 -3.05
N TYR A 203 -20.98 0.01 -2.40
CA TYR A 203 -20.09 -0.11 -1.27
C TYR A 203 -20.74 -0.91 -0.12
N SER A 204 -21.95 -0.53 0.27
CA SER A 204 -22.61 -1.06 1.46
C SER A 204 -23.11 -2.51 1.27
N SER A 205 -23.58 -2.87 0.08
CA SER A 205 -24.08 -4.22 -0.24
C SER A 205 -23.01 -5.19 -0.73
N GLY A 206 -21.95 -4.68 -1.32
CA GLY A 206 -20.88 -5.46 -1.96
C GLY A 206 -19.59 -5.49 -1.13
N PRO A 207 -18.59 -4.63 -1.42
CA PRO A 207 -17.25 -4.70 -0.85
C PRO A 207 -17.21 -4.68 0.69
N ARG A 208 -18.03 -3.82 1.33
CA ARG A 208 -18.10 -3.71 2.79
C ARG A 208 -18.48 -5.05 3.44
N GLN A 209 -19.38 -5.82 2.82
CA GLN A 209 -19.85 -7.12 3.31
C GLN A 209 -18.83 -8.26 3.09
N ARG A 210 -17.75 -7.99 2.35
CA ARG A 210 -16.68 -8.96 2.06
C ARG A 210 -15.52 -8.89 3.05
N LEU A 211 -15.58 -7.93 3.98
CA LEU A 211 -14.54 -7.77 4.96
C LEU A 211 -14.48 -8.97 5.91
N GLN A 212 -13.31 -9.55 6.05
CA GLN A 212 -13.06 -10.61 7.02
C GLN A 212 -13.08 -10.05 8.46
N PRO A 213 -13.35 -10.87 9.48
CA PRO A 213 -13.26 -10.44 10.88
C PRO A 213 -11.88 -9.77 11.15
N GLY A 214 -11.91 -8.57 11.69
CA GLY A 214 -10.69 -7.79 11.96
C GLY A 214 -10.11 -7.07 10.75
N GLY A 215 -10.71 -7.20 9.58
CA GLY A 215 -10.26 -6.52 8.35
C GLY A 215 -10.36 -5.01 8.41
N ALA A 216 -9.53 -4.34 7.62
CA ALA A 216 -9.42 -2.90 7.55
C ALA A 216 -9.98 -2.33 6.23
N ILE A 217 -10.46 -1.09 6.30
CA ILE A 217 -10.85 -0.31 5.12
C ILE A 217 -10.03 0.97 5.07
N VAL A 218 -9.40 1.22 3.94
CA VAL A 218 -8.73 2.47 3.61
C VAL A 218 -9.45 3.12 2.44
N ILE A 219 -9.91 4.33 2.63
CA ILE A 219 -10.54 5.14 1.59
C ILE A 219 -9.63 6.32 1.31
N VAL A 220 -9.21 6.47 0.07
CA VAL A 220 -8.49 7.65 -0.40
C VAL A 220 -9.28 8.30 -1.52
N MET A 221 -9.55 9.58 -1.41
CA MET A 221 -10.32 10.27 -2.45
C MET A 221 -10.13 11.79 -2.42
N THR A 222 -10.43 12.40 -3.54
CA THR A 222 -10.72 13.83 -3.59
C THR A 222 -12.14 14.05 -3.11
N ARG A 223 -12.36 15.02 -2.20
CA ARG A 223 -13.70 15.39 -1.74
C ARG A 223 -14.41 16.20 -2.80
N TRP A 224 -15.62 15.78 -3.12
CA TRP A 224 -16.46 16.44 -4.10
C TRP A 224 -17.71 17.08 -3.47
N SER A 225 -18.31 16.41 -2.51
CA SER A 225 -19.51 16.91 -1.83
C SER A 225 -19.76 16.22 -0.48
N THR A 226 -20.68 16.75 0.31
CA THR A 226 -21.15 16.09 1.54
C THR A 226 -21.96 14.82 1.28
N LYS A 227 -22.35 14.57 0.02
CA LYS A 227 -23.12 13.40 -0.41
C LYS A 227 -22.26 12.31 -1.05
N ASP A 228 -20.95 12.55 -1.22
CA ASP A 228 -20.02 11.53 -1.67
C ASP A 228 -19.88 10.40 -0.63
N LEU A 229 -19.18 9.32 -0.97
CA LEU A 229 -19.05 8.16 -0.07
C LEU A 229 -18.52 8.59 1.30
N THR A 230 -17.45 9.37 1.35
CA THR A 230 -16.85 9.85 2.60
C THR A 230 -17.84 10.69 3.40
N GLY A 231 -18.52 11.63 2.79
CA GLY A 231 -19.51 12.46 3.47
C GLY A 231 -20.64 11.64 4.08
N ARG A 232 -21.11 10.61 3.39
CA ARG A 232 -22.15 9.69 3.89
C ARG A 232 -21.65 8.84 5.04
N LEU A 233 -20.43 8.31 4.97
CA LEU A 233 -19.82 7.54 6.03
C LEU A 233 -19.67 8.38 7.30
N LEU A 234 -19.16 9.60 7.17
CA LEU A 234 -18.96 10.50 8.31
C LEU A 234 -20.29 10.96 8.94
N SER A 235 -21.30 11.24 8.13
CA SER A 235 -22.63 11.60 8.66
C SER A 235 -23.29 10.47 9.44
N ARG A 236 -22.95 9.22 9.17
CA ARG A 236 -23.50 8.04 9.83
C ARG A 236 -22.71 7.57 11.05
N GLN A 237 -21.57 8.17 11.37
CA GLN A 237 -20.78 7.78 12.57
C GLN A 237 -21.53 7.98 13.89
N VAL A 238 -22.59 8.76 13.90
CA VAL A 238 -23.46 8.98 15.07
C VAL A 238 -24.47 7.85 15.28
N GLU A 239 -24.63 6.97 14.28
CA GLU A 239 -25.53 5.83 14.39
C GLU A 239 -24.93 4.76 15.30
N GLU A 240 -25.76 4.08 16.07
CA GLU A 240 -25.35 2.95 16.90
C GLU A 240 -24.75 1.84 16.01
N HIS A 241 -23.61 1.31 16.40
CA HIS A 241 -22.85 0.29 15.67
C HIS A 241 -22.24 0.72 14.31
N ALA A 242 -22.24 2.01 13.99
CA ALA A 242 -21.54 2.50 12.79
C ALA A 242 -20.01 2.37 12.91
N ASP A 243 -19.37 2.14 11.77
CA ASP A 243 -17.90 2.19 11.69
C ASP A 243 -17.41 3.58 12.13
N GLN A 244 -16.42 3.62 13.02
CA GLN A 244 -15.76 4.85 13.46
C GLN A 244 -14.50 5.06 12.63
N TRP A 245 -14.40 6.22 11.97
CA TRP A 245 -13.35 6.53 11.02
C TRP A 245 -12.34 7.52 11.57
N GLU A 246 -11.08 7.19 11.44
CA GLU A 246 -10.01 8.19 11.53
C GLU A 246 -9.91 8.91 10.18
N VAL A 247 -9.96 10.24 10.22
CA VAL A 247 -9.99 11.07 9.00
C VAL A 247 -8.75 11.93 8.96
N VAL A 248 -8.08 11.91 7.82
CA VAL A 248 -6.97 12.81 7.50
C VAL A 248 -7.39 13.66 6.31
N GLU A 249 -7.36 14.96 6.48
CA GLU A 249 -7.68 15.91 5.42
C GLU A 249 -6.46 16.78 5.12
N PHE A 250 -6.06 16.76 3.87
CA PHE A 250 -5.03 17.64 3.34
C PHE A 250 -5.71 18.70 2.45
N PRO A 251 -5.43 19.98 2.72
CA PRO A 251 -6.04 21.10 1.98
C PRO A 251 -5.56 21.19 0.54
#